data_999d6b9eba39fb23deaa79a543ffff5b
#
_entry.id   999d6b9eba39fb23deaa79a543ffff5b
#
_cell.length_a   1.000
_cell.length_b   1.000
_cell.length_c   1.000
_cell.angle_alpha   90.00
_cell.angle_beta   90.00
_cell.angle_gamma   90.00
#
_symmetry.space_group_name_H-M   'P 1'
#
loop_
_entity.id
_entity.type
_entity.pdbx_description
1 polymer ?
#
loop_
_entity_poly.entity_id
_entity_poly.type
_entity_poly.pdbx_seq_one_letter_code
_entity_poly.pdbx_strand_id
1 'polypeptide(L)'
;MVLGGASALSACQMSGDMMGAALGGAGSNADFGTLVKSLHAALDKVADQTEKLFEIQADYADVFGLKKQAARMRGEARAIKANGRTGVNFRQAAKLTKDVQKDIDKQLSKGAALNGAAIRKLSNGMNQHATAIENAWVGGVMIAKVVLDARSAKKPSFSDIESLKYLREIVADGPMAIKFLETSKSTYEAYAEAFEFKAKVPNIRKPKMKSLMGGGRGRA
;
A
#
# COMPACT_ATOMS: atom_id res chain seq x y z
N MET A 1 -38.45 -11.83 25.38
CA MET A 1 -38.20 -12.42 24.06
C MET A 1 -36.86 -11.84 23.54
N VAL A 2 -35.81 -12.62 23.64
CA VAL A 2 -34.44 -12.26 23.22
C VAL A 2 -34.24 -12.89 21.86
N LEU A 3 -34.04 -12.09 20.83
CA LEU A 3 -33.62 -12.58 19.52
C LEU A 3 -32.17 -12.13 19.32
N GLY A 4 -31.29 -13.08 19.57
CA GLY A 4 -29.88 -12.99 19.24
C GLY A 4 -29.68 -13.10 17.73
N GLY A 5 -29.15 -12.03 17.12
CA GLY A 5 -28.63 -12.05 15.76
C GLY A 5 -27.13 -12.31 15.78
N ALA A 6 -26.74 -13.57 15.62
CA ALA A 6 -25.35 -13.94 15.38
C ALA A 6 -25.00 -13.59 13.93
N SER A 7 -24.31 -12.47 13.71
CA SER A 7 -23.69 -12.17 12.43
C SER A 7 -22.47 -13.05 12.26
N ALA A 8 -22.61 -14.08 11.43
CA ALA A 8 -21.51 -14.95 11.00
C ALA A 8 -20.49 -14.11 10.21
N LEU A 9 -19.35 -13.85 10.82
CA LEU A 9 -18.15 -13.43 10.13
C LEU A 9 -17.69 -14.60 9.26
N SER A 10 -18.07 -14.58 7.99
CA SER A 10 -17.46 -15.46 6.98
C SER A 10 -15.99 -15.07 6.87
N ALA A 11 -15.16 -15.78 7.63
CA ALA A 11 -13.73 -15.81 7.39
C ALA A 11 -13.55 -16.33 5.95
N CYS A 12 -13.13 -15.45 5.05
CA CYS A 12 -12.60 -15.87 3.76
C CYS A 12 -11.42 -16.81 4.04
N GLN A 13 -11.68 -18.10 3.99
CA GLN A 13 -10.64 -19.10 3.83
C GLN A 13 -9.95 -18.83 2.49
N MET A 14 -8.90 -18.03 2.52
CA MET A 14 -7.94 -18.00 1.42
C MET A 14 -7.36 -19.40 1.33
N SER A 15 -7.75 -20.13 0.28
CA SER A 15 -7.24 -21.44 -0.04
C SER A 15 -5.72 -21.44 0.01
N GLY A 16 -5.15 -22.26 0.90
CA GLY A 16 -3.71 -22.35 1.16
C GLY A 16 -2.86 -22.68 -0.06
N ASP A 17 -3.48 -23.15 -1.16
CA ASP A 17 -2.79 -23.53 -2.38
C ASP A 17 -2.19 -22.37 -3.18
N MET A 18 -2.80 -21.15 -3.14
CA MET A 18 -2.18 -19.97 -3.78
C MET A 18 -0.99 -19.43 -2.98
N MET A 19 -0.98 -19.64 -1.66
CA MET A 19 0.12 -19.21 -0.80
C MET A 19 1.31 -20.18 -0.89
N GLY A 20 1.05 -21.46 -1.09
CA GLY A 20 2.08 -22.51 -1.25
C GLY A 20 2.92 -22.33 -2.52
N ALA A 21 2.31 -21.99 -3.64
CA ALA A 21 3.03 -21.76 -4.90
C ALA A 21 3.88 -20.48 -4.89
N ALA A 22 3.47 -19.45 -4.14
CA ALA A 22 4.23 -18.20 -3.99
C ALA A 22 5.31 -18.28 -2.90
N LEU A 23 5.23 -19.25 -1.98
CA LEU A 23 6.16 -19.45 -0.86
C LEU A 23 7.16 -20.58 -1.09
N GLY A 24 7.10 -21.29 -2.23
CA GLY A 24 8.10 -22.27 -2.63
C GLY A 24 9.47 -21.59 -2.69
N GLY A 25 10.39 -22.01 -1.81
CA GLY A 25 11.71 -21.44 -1.70
C GLY A 25 12.43 -21.45 -3.05
N ALA A 26 12.69 -20.28 -3.61
CA ALA A 26 13.63 -20.14 -4.70
C ALA A 26 15.02 -20.48 -4.15
N GLY A 27 15.45 -21.72 -4.39
CA GLY A 27 16.83 -22.12 -4.20
C GLY A 27 17.76 -21.20 -4.99
N SER A 28 19.05 -21.36 -4.83
CA SER A 28 20.14 -20.53 -5.36
C SER A 28 20.14 -20.18 -6.88
N ASN A 29 19.11 -20.58 -7.62
CA ASN A 29 18.90 -20.36 -9.05
C ASN A 29 17.54 -19.67 -9.32
N ALA A 30 17.20 -18.62 -8.58
CA ALA A 30 15.98 -17.87 -8.86
C ALA A 30 16.00 -17.29 -10.28
N ASP A 31 15.00 -17.67 -11.08
CA ASP A 31 14.76 -17.08 -12.39
C ASP A 31 14.20 -15.67 -12.22
N PHE A 32 14.96 -14.65 -12.63
CA PHE A 32 14.57 -13.25 -12.54
C PHE A 32 13.29 -12.95 -13.34
N GLY A 33 13.03 -13.67 -14.43
CA GLY A 33 11.79 -13.56 -15.18
C GLY A 33 10.56 -13.98 -14.35
N THR A 34 10.67 -15.02 -13.57
CA THR A 34 9.62 -15.46 -12.63
C THR A 34 9.46 -14.48 -11.48
N LEU A 35 10.56 -13.96 -10.93
CA LEU A 35 10.52 -12.97 -9.87
C LEU A 35 9.85 -11.66 -10.31
N VAL A 36 10.14 -11.18 -11.53
CA VAL A 36 9.50 -9.94 -12.03
C VAL A 36 8.01 -10.15 -12.31
N LYS A 37 7.58 -11.30 -12.80
CA LYS A 37 6.16 -11.62 -12.94
C LYS A 37 5.44 -11.60 -11.59
N SER A 38 6.05 -12.18 -10.57
CA SER A 38 5.54 -12.16 -9.20
C SER A 38 5.49 -10.74 -8.63
N LEU A 39 6.50 -9.90 -8.92
CA LEU A 39 6.50 -8.48 -8.57
C LEU A 39 5.33 -7.76 -9.24
N HIS A 40 5.13 -7.95 -10.54
CA HIS A 40 4.05 -7.29 -11.28
C HIS A 40 2.68 -7.66 -10.70
N ALA A 41 2.42 -8.94 -10.43
CA ALA A 41 1.17 -9.38 -9.81
C ALA A 41 0.96 -8.77 -8.41
N ALA A 42 2.03 -8.61 -7.64
CA ALA A 42 1.97 -7.96 -6.34
C ALA A 42 1.75 -6.44 -6.44
N LEU A 43 2.41 -5.78 -7.40
CA LEU A 43 2.24 -4.36 -7.68
C LEU A 43 0.84 -4.04 -8.20
N ASP A 44 0.23 -4.91 -9.01
CA ASP A 44 -1.15 -4.76 -9.47
C ASP A 44 -2.12 -4.75 -8.27
N LYS A 45 -1.95 -5.68 -7.31
CA LYS A 45 -2.74 -5.67 -6.06
C LYS A 45 -2.58 -4.37 -5.26
N VAL A 46 -1.36 -3.85 -5.18
CA VAL A 46 -1.11 -2.57 -4.49
C VAL A 46 -1.74 -1.41 -5.26
N ALA A 47 -1.65 -1.41 -6.59
CA ALA A 47 -2.22 -0.37 -7.44
C ALA A 47 -3.74 -0.29 -7.28
N ASP A 48 -4.45 -1.42 -7.32
CA ASP A 48 -5.91 -1.48 -7.12
C ASP A 48 -6.35 -0.87 -5.78
N GLN A 49 -5.58 -1.10 -4.73
CA GLN A 49 -5.89 -0.51 -3.42
C GLN A 49 -5.44 0.95 -3.34
N THR A 50 -4.39 1.35 -4.08
CA THR A 50 -3.93 2.74 -4.17
C THR A 50 -5.00 3.62 -4.81
N GLU A 51 -5.68 3.15 -5.85
CA GLU A 51 -6.84 3.83 -6.43
C GLU A 51 -7.88 4.16 -5.36
N LYS A 52 -8.31 3.14 -4.59
CA LYS A 52 -9.30 3.31 -3.52
C LYS A 52 -8.82 4.26 -2.43
N LEU A 53 -7.55 4.15 -2.02
CA LEU A 53 -6.96 5.04 -1.03
C LEU A 53 -7.00 6.50 -1.47
N PHE A 54 -6.76 6.77 -2.74
CA PHE A 54 -6.84 8.13 -3.28
C PHE A 54 -8.27 8.66 -3.33
N GLU A 55 -9.26 7.85 -3.70
CA GLU A 55 -10.67 8.25 -3.65
C GLU A 55 -11.11 8.59 -2.22
N ILE A 56 -10.75 7.75 -1.25
CA ILE A 56 -11.08 7.97 0.17
C ILE A 56 -10.42 9.25 0.70
N GLN A 57 -9.15 9.47 0.39
CA GLN A 57 -8.43 10.68 0.81
C GLN A 57 -8.94 11.94 0.12
N ALA A 58 -9.40 11.84 -1.13
CA ALA A 58 -10.10 12.92 -1.82
C ALA A 58 -11.39 13.30 -1.10
N ASP A 59 -12.12 12.32 -0.60
CA ASP A 59 -13.33 12.55 0.19
C ASP A 59 -13.03 13.23 1.53
N TYR A 60 -11.91 12.89 2.20
CA TYR A 60 -11.45 13.62 3.37
C TYR A 60 -11.11 15.08 3.01
N ALA A 61 -10.35 15.29 1.94
CA ALA A 61 -9.99 16.64 1.49
C ALA A 61 -11.23 17.49 1.18
N ASP A 62 -12.28 16.91 0.58
CA ASP A 62 -13.54 17.61 0.32
C ASP A 62 -14.28 18.00 1.60
N VAL A 63 -14.30 17.14 2.62
CA VAL A 63 -14.89 17.47 3.93
C VAL A 63 -14.25 18.71 4.55
N PHE A 64 -12.95 18.89 4.34
CA PHE A 64 -12.20 20.07 4.82
C PHE A 64 -12.13 21.21 3.81
N GLY A 65 -12.89 21.17 2.72
CA GLY A 65 -12.92 22.22 1.69
C GLY A 65 -11.65 22.31 0.83
N LEU A 66 -10.78 21.31 0.85
CA LEU A 66 -9.52 21.25 0.11
C LEU A 66 -9.76 20.76 -1.34
N LYS A 67 -10.61 21.46 -2.10
CA LYS A 67 -11.08 21.06 -3.44
C LYS A 67 -9.95 20.75 -4.43
N LYS A 68 -8.85 21.52 -4.39
CA LYS A 68 -7.70 21.31 -5.28
C LYS A 68 -7.01 19.98 -4.99
N GLN A 69 -6.81 19.65 -3.74
CA GLN A 69 -6.23 18.39 -3.29
C GLN A 69 -7.13 17.22 -3.62
N ALA A 70 -8.45 17.35 -3.36
CA ALA A 70 -9.43 16.33 -3.72
C ALA A 70 -9.44 16.05 -5.23
N ALA A 71 -9.43 17.09 -6.06
CA ALA A 71 -9.39 16.94 -7.52
C ALA A 71 -8.10 16.25 -7.99
N ARG A 72 -6.95 16.57 -7.37
CA ARG A 72 -5.66 15.94 -7.67
C ARG A 72 -5.66 14.45 -7.29
N MET A 73 -6.14 14.10 -6.09
CA MET A 73 -6.27 12.70 -5.66
C MET A 73 -7.15 11.89 -6.62
N ARG A 74 -8.32 12.41 -7.01
CA ARG A 74 -9.20 11.76 -7.99
C ARG A 74 -8.59 11.67 -9.38
N GLY A 75 -7.73 12.61 -9.75
CA GLY A 75 -6.94 12.56 -11.00
C GLY A 75 -6.00 11.37 -11.01
N GLU A 76 -5.24 11.18 -9.94
CA GLU A 76 -4.34 10.05 -9.77
C GLU A 76 -5.11 8.71 -9.69
N ALA A 77 -6.23 8.66 -8.96
CA ALA A 77 -7.09 7.46 -8.91
C ALA A 77 -7.55 7.05 -10.32
N ARG A 78 -8.01 8.01 -11.13
CA ARG A 78 -8.42 7.73 -12.53
C ARG A 78 -7.27 7.26 -13.40
N ALA A 79 -6.06 7.81 -13.21
CA ALA A 79 -4.88 7.36 -13.94
C ALA A 79 -4.53 5.90 -13.61
N ILE A 80 -4.63 5.52 -12.34
CA ILE A 80 -4.43 4.14 -11.89
C ILE A 80 -5.51 3.22 -12.45
N LYS A 81 -6.77 3.62 -12.38
CA LYS A 81 -7.90 2.86 -12.93
C LYS A 81 -7.74 2.57 -14.41
N ALA A 82 -7.24 3.55 -15.18
CA ALA A 82 -7.04 3.42 -16.62
C ALA A 82 -5.83 2.55 -17.01
N ASN A 83 -4.75 2.59 -16.21
CA ASN A 83 -3.45 2.05 -16.58
C ASN A 83 -2.91 0.99 -15.60
N GLY A 84 -3.67 0.61 -14.55
CA GLY A 84 -3.21 -0.32 -13.52
C GLY A 84 -1.92 0.15 -12.85
N ARG A 85 -1.01 -0.78 -12.55
CA ARG A 85 0.27 -0.47 -11.89
C ARG A 85 1.14 0.52 -12.65
N THR A 86 1.03 0.59 -13.99
CA THR A 86 1.81 1.55 -14.80
C THR A 86 1.32 2.99 -14.65
N GLY A 87 0.09 3.18 -14.15
CA GLY A 87 -0.46 4.49 -13.77
C GLY A 87 -0.01 4.97 -12.40
N VAL A 88 0.74 4.15 -11.62
CA VAL A 88 1.16 4.51 -10.26
C VAL A 88 2.62 4.92 -10.23
N ASN A 89 2.87 6.14 -9.79
CA ASN A 89 4.19 6.54 -9.30
C ASN A 89 4.19 6.50 -7.76
N PHE A 90 4.63 5.39 -7.16
CA PHE A 90 4.57 5.20 -5.70
C PHE A 90 5.31 6.27 -4.89
N ARG A 91 6.38 6.85 -5.43
CA ARG A 91 7.08 7.98 -4.77
C ARG A 91 6.20 9.23 -4.74
N GLN A 92 5.57 9.54 -5.86
CA GLN A 92 4.66 10.68 -5.98
C GLN A 92 3.39 10.45 -5.16
N ALA A 93 2.86 9.23 -5.18
CA ALA A 93 1.73 8.79 -4.38
C ALA A 93 1.99 9.01 -2.87
N ALA A 94 3.14 8.56 -2.36
CA ALA A 94 3.53 8.76 -0.97
C ALA A 94 3.65 10.25 -0.59
N LYS A 95 4.21 11.06 -1.50
CA LYS A 95 4.30 12.52 -1.28
C LYS A 95 2.92 13.16 -1.24
N LEU A 96 2.07 12.87 -2.22
CA LEU A 96 0.73 13.44 -2.30
C LEU A 96 -0.12 13.09 -1.07
N THR A 97 -0.08 11.84 -0.61
CA THR A 97 -0.74 11.38 0.62
C THR A 97 -0.32 12.21 1.83
N LYS A 98 0.98 12.45 2.02
CA LYS A 98 1.51 13.28 3.11
C LYS A 98 1.12 14.75 2.99
N ASP A 99 1.16 15.30 1.78
CA ASP A 99 0.81 16.71 1.54
C ASP A 99 -0.67 16.94 1.89
N VAL A 100 -1.56 16.04 1.49
CA VAL A 100 -3.00 16.13 1.81
C VAL A 100 -3.25 15.97 3.31
N GLN A 101 -2.59 15.02 3.98
CA GLN A 101 -2.66 14.88 5.42
C GLN A 101 -2.28 16.19 6.12
N LYS A 102 -1.14 16.76 5.76
CA LYS A 102 -0.65 18.03 6.35
C LYS A 102 -1.64 19.17 6.16
N ASP A 103 -2.28 19.26 5.00
CA ASP A 103 -3.28 20.30 4.74
C ASP A 103 -4.56 20.07 5.57
N ILE A 104 -4.98 18.84 5.78
CA ILE A 104 -6.09 18.48 6.67
C ILE A 104 -5.75 18.83 8.12
N ASP A 105 -4.58 18.45 8.62
CA ASP A 105 -4.12 18.78 9.98
C ASP A 105 -4.11 20.31 10.21
N LYS A 106 -3.73 21.07 9.19
CA LYS A 106 -3.77 22.52 9.22
C LYS A 106 -5.21 23.08 9.30
N GLN A 107 -6.19 22.45 8.67
CA GLN A 107 -7.59 22.87 8.81
C GLN A 107 -8.15 22.51 10.20
N LEU A 108 -7.82 21.34 10.71
CA LEU A 108 -8.19 20.93 12.06
C LEU A 108 -7.61 21.86 13.11
N SER A 109 -6.33 22.22 13.01
CA SER A 109 -5.67 23.16 13.94
C SER A 109 -6.25 24.57 13.91
N LYS A 110 -6.94 24.95 12.83
CA LYS A 110 -7.68 26.22 12.73
C LYS A 110 -9.10 26.13 13.29
N GLY A 111 -9.48 25.01 13.88
CA GLY A 111 -10.81 24.81 14.44
C GLY A 111 -11.90 24.56 13.40
N ALA A 112 -11.60 23.84 12.32
CA ALA A 112 -12.60 23.48 11.33
C ALA A 112 -13.78 22.75 12.00
N ALA A 113 -14.97 23.38 11.95
CA ALA A 113 -16.17 22.80 12.52
C ALA A 113 -16.72 21.70 11.58
N LEU A 114 -16.82 20.48 12.09
CA LEU A 114 -17.40 19.35 11.38
C LEU A 114 -18.88 19.18 11.79
N ASN A 115 -19.78 19.20 10.82
CA ASN A 115 -21.19 18.87 11.07
C ASN A 115 -21.40 17.34 11.09
N GLY A 116 -22.58 16.89 11.53
CA GLY A 116 -22.86 15.47 11.65
C GLY A 116 -22.79 14.67 10.33
N ALA A 117 -23.00 15.31 9.17
CA ALA A 117 -22.85 14.68 7.87
C ALA A 117 -21.37 14.47 7.53
N ALA A 118 -20.54 15.47 7.81
CA ALA A 118 -19.07 15.40 7.64
C ALA A 118 -18.47 14.30 8.53
N ILE A 119 -18.87 14.24 9.81
CA ILE A 119 -18.42 13.20 10.75
C ILE A 119 -18.77 11.80 10.23
N ARG A 120 -20.03 11.59 9.76
CA ARG A 120 -20.42 10.29 9.18
C ARG A 120 -19.62 9.94 7.95
N LYS A 121 -19.35 10.90 7.06
CA LYS A 121 -18.53 10.69 5.85
C LYS A 121 -17.10 10.28 6.22
N LEU A 122 -16.48 10.96 7.18
CA LEU A 122 -15.15 10.62 7.69
C LEU A 122 -15.12 9.23 8.31
N SER A 123 -16.09 8.88 9.17
CA SER A 123 -16.17 7.57 9.82
C SER A 123 -16.29 6.43 8.81
N ASN A 124 -17.16 6.57 7.80
CA ASN A 124 -17.29 5.58 6.73
C ASN A 124 -15.99 5.46 5.92
N GLY A 125 -15.37 6.59 5.58
CA GLY A 125 -14.09 6.63 4.89
C GLY A 125 -12.99 5.94 5.68
N MET A 126 -12.93 6.13 7.00
CA MET A 126 -11.91 5.50 7.85
C MET A 126 -12.00 3.97 7.84
N ASN A 127 -13.20 3.39 7.85
CA ASN A 127 -13.39 1.94 7.73
C ASN A 127 -12.90 1.42 6.38
N GLN A 128 -13.25 2.12 5.29
CA GLN A 128 -12.79 1.77 3.94
C GLN A 128 -11.27 1.92 3.80
N HIS A 129 -10.71 2.96 4.41
CA HIS A 129 -9.27 3.22 4.40
C HIS A 129 -8.50 2.08 5.10
N ALA A 130 -8.95 1.65 6.28
CA ALA A 130 -8.36 0.50 6.98
C ALA A 130 -8.37 -0.75 6.11
N THR A 131 -9.51 -1.08 5.51
CA THR A 131 -9.67 -2.25 4.63
C THR A 131 -8.76 -2.15 3.39
N ALA A 132 -8.67 -0.98 2.76
CA ALA A 132 -7.82 -0.79 1.60
C ALA A 132 -6.34 -0.95 1.95
N ILE A 133 -5.88 -0.43 3.10
CA ILE A 133 -4.51 -0.65 3.58
C ILE A 133 -4.25 -2.13 3.85
N GLU A 134 -5.15 -2.82 4.54
CA GLU A 134 -5.01 -4.25 4.85
C GLU A 134 -4.85 -5.07 3.57
N ASN A 135 -5.73 -4.85 2.59
CA ASN A 135 -5.67 -5.53 1.30
C ASN A 135 -4.38 -5.20 0.52
N ALA A 136 -3.93 -3.94 0.56
CA ALA A 136 -2.70 -3.53 -0.09
C ALA A 136 -1.46 -4.18 0.53
N TRP A 137 -1.45 -4.41 1.85
CA TRP A 137 -0.35 -5.06 2.54
C TRP A 137 -0.15 -6.53 2.13
N VAL A 138 -1.18 -7.22 1.66
CA VAL A 138 -1.02 -8.54 1.05
C VAL A 138 -0.04 -8.46 -0.13
N GLY A 139 -0.23 -7.48 -1.01
CA GLY A 139 0.73 -7.19 -2.09
C GLY A 139 2.11 -6.79 -1.56
N GLY A 140 2.15 -5.95 -0.50
CA GLY A 140 3.38 -5.51 0.14
C GLY A 140 4.25 -6.67 0.68
N VAL A 141 3.63 -7.67 1.30
CA VAL A 141 4.33 -8.88 1.77
C VAL A 141 4.91 -9.68 0.59
N MET A 142 4.15 -9.82 -0.50
CA MET A 142 4.62 -10.48 -1.72
C MET A 142 5.81 -9.73 -2.32
N ILE A 143 5.75 -8.40 -2.42
CA ILE A 143 6.85 -7.55 -2.90
C ILE A 143 8.09 -7.73 -2.03
N ALA A 144 7.94 -7.70 -0.71
CA ALA A 144 9.06 -7.88 0.21
C ALA A 144 9.76 -9.22 -0.01
N LYS A 145 8.98 -10.30 -0.22
CA LYS A 145 9.52 -11.62 -0.53
C LYS A 145 10.30 -11.60 -1.84
N VAL A 146 9.72 -11.07 -2.92
CA VAL A 146 10.38 -10.99 -4.24
C VAL A 146 11.72 -10.23 -4.15
N VAL A 147 11.75 -9.11 -3.42
CA VAL A 147 12.99 -8.32 -3.21
C VAL A 147 14.03 -9.11 -2.44
N LEU A 148 13.64 -9.90 -1.44
CA LEU A 148 14.55 -10.75 -0.68
C LEU A 148 15.10 -11.89 -1.54
N ASP A 149 14.23 -12.56 -2.29
CA ASP A 149 14.61 -13.66 -3.18
C ASP A 149 15.57 -13.17 -4.27
N ALA A 150 15.29 -12.00 -4.88
CA ALA A 150 16.18 -11.39 -5.88
C ALA A 150 17.55 -11.00 -5.32
N ARG A 151 17.63 -10.60 -4.03
CA ARG A 151 18.91 -10.28 -3.38
C ARG A 151 19.73 -11.52 -3.02
N SER A 152 19.04 -12.62 -2.73
CA SER A 152 19.65 -13.90 -2.39
C SER A 152 20.06 -14.71 -3.63
N ALA A 153 19.52 -14.36 -4.80
CA ALA A 153 19.80 -15.03 -6.05
C ALA A 153 21.24 -14.73 -6.53
N LYS A 154 21.81 -15.66 -7.29
CA LYS A 154 23.07 -15.43 -7.98
C LYS A 154 22.92 -14.23 -8.93
N LYS A 155 23.82 -13.27 -8.82
CA LYS A 155 23.78 -12.07 -9.68
C LYS A 155 23.87 -12.47 -11.15
N PRO A 156 23.05 -11.87 -12.04
CA PRO A 156 23.16 -12.10 -13.48
C PRO A 156 24.54 -11.68 -13.99
N SER A 157 25.00 -12.35 -15.03
CA SER A 157 26.21 -11.91 -15.74
C SER A 157 25.93 -10.61 -16.50
N PHE A 158 26.99 -9.84 -16.79
CA PHE A 158 26.84 -8.61 -17.60
C PHE A 158 26.34 -8.87 -19.03
N SER A 159 26.47 -10.09 -19.52
CA SER A 159 25.93 -10.52 -20.82
C SER A 159 24.42 -10.83 -20.77
N ASP A 160 23.85 -11.06 -19.59
CA ASP A 160 22.43 -11.32 -19.39
C ASP A 160 21.67 -10.01 -19.13
N ILE A 161 21.50 -9.23 -20.21
CA ILE A 161 20.88 -7.90 -20.18
C ILE A 161 19.43 -7.97 -19.66
N GLU A 162 18.71 -9.03 -20.00
CA GLU A 162 17.31 -9.18 -19.61
C GLU A 162 17.17 -9.38 -18.10
N SER A 163 17.91 -10.32 -17.53
CA SER A 163 17.93 -10.53 -16.07
C SER A 163 18.42 -9.31 -15.30
N LEU A 164 19.37 -8.55 -15.84
CA LEU A 164 19.81 -7.28 -15.25
C LEU A 164 18.69 -6.23 -15.26
N LYS A 165 17.90 -6.15 -16.34
CA LYS A 165 16.72 -5.27 -16.43
C LYS A 165 15.69 -5.66 -15.37
N TYR A 166 15.36 -6.94 -15.24
CA TYR A 166 14.43 -7.44 -14.24
C TYR A 166 14.90 -7.16 -12.81
N LEU A 167 16.17 -7.42 -12.53
CA LEU A 167 16.74 -7.12 -11.22
C LEU A 167 16.64 -5.63 -10.88
N ARG A 168 16.93 -4.75 -11.86
CA ARG A 168 16.81 -3.31 -11.69
C ARG A 168 15.38 -2.89 -11.36
N GLU A 169 14.39 -3.43 -12.06
CA GLU A 169 12.96 -3.17 -11.80
C GLU A 169 12.56 -3.62 -10.39
N ILE A 170 12.92 -4.84 -10.00
CA ILE A 170 12.61 -5.37 -8.65
C ILE A 170 13.20 -4.48 -7.55
N VAL A 171 14.44 -4.03 -7.71
CA VAL A 171 15.14 -3.21 -6.70
C VAL A 171 14.65 -1.76 -6.69
N ALA A 172 14.15 -1.24 -7.81
CA ALA A 172 13.63 0.12 -7.90
C ALA A 172 12.19 0.22 -7.39
N ASP A 173 11.28 -0.59 -7.92
CA ASP A 173 9.84 -0.42 -7.73
C ASP A 173 9.35 -1.08 -6.44
N GLY A 174 9.89 -2.24 -6.08
CA GLY A 174 9.49 -2.96 -4.89
C GLY A 174 9.60 -2.12 -3.60
N PRO A 175 10.78 -1.56 -3.28
CA PRO A 175 10.96 -0.72 -2.09
C PRO A 175 10.10 0.55 -2.11
N MET A 176 9.82 1.14 -3.29
CA MET A 176 8.98 2.33 -3.39
C MET A 176 7.52 2.02 -3.07
N ALA A 177 7.00 0.88 -3.54
CA ALA A 177 5.65 0.44 -3.20
C ALA A 177 5.51 0.16 -1.70
N ILE A 178 6.48 -0.51 -1.07
CA ILE A 178 6.48 -0.75 0.38
C ILE A 178 6.50 0.57 1.15
N LYS A 179 7.35 1.52 0.74
CA LYS A 179 7.40 2.85 1.37
C LYS A 179 6.09 3.62 1.23
N PHE A 180 5.38 3.48 0.11
CA PHE A 180 4.05 4.05 -0.05
C PHE A 180 3.06 3.43 0.94
N LEU A 181 3.04 2.11 1.10
CA LEU A 181 2.17 1.42 2.04
C LEU A 181 2.43 1.83 3.50
N GLU A 182 3.70 1.98 3.89
CA GLU A 182 4.07 2.52 5.21
C GLU A 182 3.56 3.95 5.40
N THR A 183 3.68 4.77 4.36
CA THR A 183 3.16 6.15 4.40
C THR A 183 1.65 6.16 4.54
N SER A 184 0.93 5.34 3.77
CA SER A 184 -0.53 5.24 3.83
C SER A 184 -1.01 4.77 5.19
N LYS A 185 -0.33 3.79 5.80
CA LYS A 185 -0.62 3.34 7.16
C LYS A 185 -0.41 4.44 8.20
N SER A 186 0.73 5.13 8.15
CA SER A 186 1.04 6.23 9.07
C SER A 186 0.04 7.39 8.93
N THR A 187 -0.39 7.68 7.71
CA THR A 187 -1.41 8.70 7.44
C THR A 187 -2.78 8.29 7.98
N TYR A 188 -3.15 7.01 7.83
CA TYR A 188 -4.38 6.48 8.43
C TYR A 188 -4.35 6.60 9.97
N GLU A 189 -3.24 6.22 10.60
CA GLU A 189 -3.07 6.33 12.06
C GLU A 189 -3.24 7.78 12.53
N ALA A 190 -2.65 8.74 11.79
CA ALA A 190 -2.80 10.17 12.08
C ALA A 190 -4.26 10.64 11.93
N TYR A 191 -4.97 10.20 10.88
CA TYR A 191 -6.39 10.53 10.72
C TYR A 191 -7.25 9.88 11.80
N ALA A 192 -6.96 8.63 12.19
CA ALA A 192 -7.69 7.94 13.25
C ALA A 192 -7.57 8.66 14.58
N GLU A 193 -6.40 9.20 14.89
CA GLU A 193 -6.16 10.04 16.07
C GLU A 193 -6.87 11.40 15.94
N ALA A 194 -6.69 12.09 14.81
CA ALA A 194 -7.24 13.41 14.59
C ALA A 194 -8.79 13.46 14.57
N PHE A 195 -9.42 12.36 14.12
CA PHE A 195 -10.87 12.23 14.08
C PHE A 195 -11.46 11.51 15.30
N GLU A 196 -10.65 11.26 16.34
CA GLU A 196 -11.02 10.49 17.54
C GLU A 196 -11.62 9.10 17.21
N PHE A 197 -11.21 8.55 16.09
CA PHE A 197 -11.71 7.29 15.59
C PHE A 197 -10.92 6.13 16.17
N LYS A 198 -11.51 5.41 17.14
CA LYS A 198 -10.90 4.22 17.78
C LYS A 198 -11.01 2.97 16.90
N ALA A 199 -10.63 3.03 15.64
CA ALA A 199 -10.54 1.85 14.80
C ALA A 199 -9.38 0.98 15.31
N LYS A 200 -9.62 -0.33 15.45
CA LYS A 200 -8.55 -1.31 15.64
C LYS A 200 -7.76 -1.36 14.34
N VAL A 201 -6.63 -0.63 14.29
CA VAL A 201 -5.68 -0.79 13.19
C VAL A 201 -5.26 -2.25 13.14
N PRO A 202 -5.43 -2.95 12.01
CA PRO A 202 -4.99 -4.33 11.90
C PRO A 202 -3.51 -4.43 12.30
N ASN A 203 -3.17 -5.40 13.15
CA ASN A 203 -1.79 -5.59 13.59
C ASN A 203 -0.97 -6.23 12.46
N ILE A 204 -0.71 -5.44 11.44
CA ILE A 204 0.04 -5.88 10.26
C ILE A 204 1.49 -6.01 10.68
N ARG A 205 2.00 -7.24 10.76
CA ARG A 205 3.43 -7.49 10.98
C ARG A 205 4.22 -6.84 9.87
N LYS A 206 4.91 -5.74 10.20
CA LYS A 206 5.80 -5.07 9.25
C LYS A 206 6.87 -6.07 8.81
N PRO A 207 7.08 -6.31 7.51
CA PRO A 207 8.27 -7.00 7.07
C PRO A 207 9.48 -6.23 7.62
N LYS A 208 10.50 -6.94 8.16
CA LYS A 208 11.66 -6.30 8.79
C LYS A 208 12.49 -5.53 7.74
N MET A 209 12.12 -4.30 7.47
CA MET A 209 12.72 -3.42 6.45
C MET A 209 14.22 -3.15 6.68
N LYS A 210 14.72 -3.21 7.94
CA LYS A 210 16.15 -3.05 8.20
C LYS A 210 17.01 -4.07 7.45
N SER A 211 16.52 -5.30 7.25
CA SER A 211 17.21 -6.30 6.44
C SER A 211 17.12 -6.03 4.93
N LEU A 212 16.11 -5.26 4.48
CA LEU A 212 15.91 -4.92 3.09
C LEU A 212 16.81 -3.76 2.62
N MET A 213 17.17 -2.83 3.53
CA MET A 213 17.97 -1.63 3.20
C MET A 213 19.44 -1.74 3.61
N GLY A 214 19.82 -2.72 4.44
CA GLY A 214 21.10 -2.76 5.15
C GLY A 214 22.24 -3.57 4.51
N GLY A 215 22.15 -3.98 3.24
CA GLY A 215 23.12 -4.88 2.61
C GLY A 215 24.13 -4.22 1.66
N GLY A 216 24.57 -3.00 1.89
CA GLY A 216 25.41 -2.26 0.93
C GLY A 216 26.68 -1.59 1.45
N ARG A 217 27.35 -2.14 2.48
CA ARG A 217 28.76 -1.77 2.77
C ARG A 217 29.59 -3.04 2.88
N GLY A 218 29.92 -3.62 1.73
CA GLY A 218 30.99 -4.59 1.60
C GLY A 218 32.32 -3.83 1.75
N ARG A 219 33.12 -4.30 2.67
CA ARG A 219 34.52 -3.92 2.83
C ARG A 219 35.28 -4.24 1.54
N ALA A 220 36.08 -3.28 1.10
CA ALA A 220 37.23 -3.51 0.21
C ALA A 220 38.27 -4.40 0.90
#